data_b47700a655e1c1a5d2f202061861bdbf
#
_entry.id   b47700a655e1c1a5d2f202061861bdbf
#
_cell.length_a   1.000
_cell.length_b   1.000
_cell.length_c   1.000
_cell.angle_alpha   90.00
_cell.angle_beta   90.00
_cell.angle_gamma   90.00
#
_symmetry.space_group_name_H-M   'P 1'
#
loop_
_entity.id
_entity.type
_entity.pdbx_description
1 polymer ?
#
loop_
_entity_poly.entity_id
_entity_poly.type
_entity_poly.pdbx_seq_one_letter_code
_entity_poly.pdbx_strand_id
1 'polypeptide(L)'
;MTLPKIKHVRAWFIGGATAEKGAGGGDYHDQGGNHWIDDHIATPMSKYRDYEQSRQSFGINVLGTLIVEVEAENGQTGFAVSTVGEMGCFIVEKHLNRFIEGKCVSDIKLIHDQMLGATMYYSGSGGLVMNTISCVDLALWDLFGKVVGLPVYKLLGGAVRDEIQFYATGARPDLAKEMGFIGGKMPTHWGPHDGDAGIRKDAAMVADMREKCGPDFWLMLDCWMSQDVNYATKLAHACAPFNLKWIEECLPPQQYEGYRELKRNAPAGMMVTSGEHHGTLQSFRTLAETGIDIMQPDVGWCGGLTTLVEIAALAKSRGQLVVLHGSSVYSHHAVITFTNTPFSEFLMTSPDCSTLRPQFDPILLDEPVPVNGRIHKSVLDKPGFGVELNRDCHLKRPYSH
;
A
#
# COMPACT_ATOMS: atom_id res chain seq x y z
N MET A 1 -6.44 27.39 -22.63
CA MET A 1 -7.61 26.54 -22.33
C MET A 1 -7.94 26.80 -20.86
N THR A 2 -9.16 27.24 -20.55
CA THR A 2 -9.59 27.44 -19.16
C THR A 2 -9.95 26.07 -18.60
N LEU A 3 -9.28 25.65 -17.51
CA LEU A 3 -9.59 24.39 -16.86
C LEU A 3 -10.94 24.48 -16.13
N PRO A 4 -11.74 23.40 -16.11
CA PRO A 4 -13.04 23.39 -15.43
C PRO A 4 -12.87 23.41 -13.90
N LYS A 5 -13.95 23.79 -13.21
CA LYS A 5 -14.05 23.62 -11.77
C LYS A 5 -14.60 22.23 -11.42
N ILE A 6 -14.32 21.80 -10.21
CA ILE A 6 -14.90 20.61 -9.62
C ILE A 6 -16.35 20.93 -9.26
N LYS A 7 -17.28 20.12 -9.77
CA LYS A 7 -18.71 20.25 -9.54
C LYS A 7 -19.18 19.50 -8.31
N HIS A 8 -18.74 18.22 -8.19
CA HIS A 8 -19.13 17.34 -7.10
C HIS A 8 -17.98 16.42 -6.68
N VAL A 9 -17.92 16.12 -5.40
CA VAL A 9 -17.21 14.99 -4.86
C VAL A 9 -18.19 14.04 -4.17
N ARG A 10 -18.07 12.74 -4.45
CA ARG A 10 -18.95 11.69 -3.95
C ARG A 10 -18.14 10.54 -3.42
N ALA A 11 -18.67 9.84 -2.42
CA ALA A 11 -18.01 8.69 -1.83
C ALA A 11 -18.96 7.50 -1.68
N TRP A 12 -18.48 6.34 -2.06
CA TRP A 12 -19.14 5.06 -1.92
C TRP A 12 -18.25 4.11 -1.12
N PHE A 13 -18.85 3.06 -0.62
CA PHE A 13 -18.10 1.94 -0.08
C PHE A 13 -18.67 0.60 -0.52
N ILE A 14 -17.85 -0.45 -0.39
CA ILE A 14 -18.19 -1.84 -0.62
C ILE A 14 -17.53 -2.71 0.45
N GLY A 15 -18.14 -3.84 0.80
CA GLY A 15 -17.59 -4.74 1.83
C GLY A 15 -17.75 -4.23 3.26
N GLY A 16 -16.85 -4.63 4.14
CA GLY A 16 -16.83 -4.26 5.55
C GLY A 16 -17.79 -5.09 6.44
N ALA A 17 -17.84 -4.74 7.72
CA ALA A 17 -18.60 -5.48 8.74
C ALA A 17 -20.11 -5.58 8.48
N THR A 18 -20.66 -4.69 7.64
CA THR A 18 -22.08 -4.67 7.29
C THR A 18 -22.40 -5.40 5.99
N ALA A 19 -21.40 -5.99 5.33
CA ALA A 19 -21.60 -6.76 4.11
C ALA A 19 -22.30 -8.10 4.43
N GLU A 20 -23.24 -8.51 3.57
CA GLU A 20 -23.81 -9.85 3.64
C GLU A 20 -22.74 -10.89 3.28
N LYS A 21 -22.59 -11.92 4.10
CA LYS A 21 -21.64 -13.01 3.82
C LYS A 21 -21.97 -13.64 2.46
N GLY A 22 -20.98 -13.66 1.57
CA GLY A 22 -21.13 -14.25 0.24
C GLY A 22 -21.68 -13.32 -0.82
N ALA A 23 -21.87 -12.04 -0.55
CA ALA A 23 -22.36 -11.04 -1.52
C ALA A 23 -21.31 -10.63 -2.57
N GLY A 24 -20.25 -11.40 -2.79
CA GLY A 24 -19.27 -11.19 -3.86
C GLY A 24 -18.75 -9.75 -3.91
N GLY A 25 -18.48 -9.17 -2.77
CA GLY A 25 -18.54 -7.72 -2.63
C GLY A 25 -17.25 -6.98 -2.80
N GLY A 26 -16.31 -7.40 -3.61
CA GLY A 26 -15.24 -6.51 -4.07
C GLY A 26 -14.36 -5.83 -3.01
N ASP A 27 -14.41 -6.26 -1.76
CA ASP A 27 -13.40 -5.91 -0.77
C ASP A 27 -12.17 -6.77 -1.05
N TYR A 28 -11.10 -6.16 -1.56
CA TYR A 28 -9.89 -6.90 -1.87
C TYR A 28 -9.22 -7.54 -0.64
N HIS A 29 -9.65 -7.19 0.57
CA HIS A 29 -9.27 -7.84 1.81
C HIS A 29 -10.16 -9.01 2.22
N ASP A 30 -11.35 -9.16 1.64
CA ASP A 30 -12.25 -10.28 1.92
C ASP A 30 -12.05 -11.40 0.90
N GLN A 31 -11.11 -12.29 1.18
CA GLN A 31 -10.67 -13.34 0.26
C GLN A 31 -11.41 -14.68 0.45
N GLY A 32 -12.41 -14.75 1.34
CA GLY A 32 -13.32 -15.89 1.39
C GLY A 32 -12.79 -17.18 2.03
N GLY A 33 -11.80 -17.11 2.91
CA GLY A 33 -11.55 -18.16 3.90
C GLY A 33 -10.62 -19.32 3.53
N ASN A 34 -10.09 -19.41 2.32
CA ASN A 34 -9.02 -20.35 1.93
C ASN A 34 -7.84 -19.62 1.27
N HIS A 35 -7.58 -18.42 1.72
CA HIS A 35 -6.55 -17.57 1.15
C HIS A 35 -5.31 -17.60 2.04
N TRP A 36 -4.10 -17.56 1.45
CA TRP A 36 -2.84 -17.53 2.21
C TRP A 36 -2.79 -16.41 3.26
N ILE A 37 -3.48 -15.29 2.99
CA ILE A 37 -3.55 -14.14 3.90
C ILE A 37 -4.40 -14.41 5.16
N ASP A 38 -5.29 -15.40 5.10
CA ASP A 38 -6.13 -15.84 6.24
C ASP A 38 -5.47 -16.95 7.06
N ASP A 39 -4.32 -17.42 6.62
CA ASP A 39 -3.53 -18.45 7.29
C ASP A 39 -2.80 -17.88 8.53
N HIS A 40 -2.04 -18.71 9.19
CA HIS A 40 -1.27 -18.35 10.38
C HIS A 40 -0.21 -17.29 10.03
N ILE A 41 -0.53 -16.03 10.30
CA ILE A 41 0.37 -14.89 10.15
C ILE A 41 0.49 -14.19 11.50
N ALA A 42 1.73 -13.95 11.94
CA ALA A 42 1.97 -13.21 13.17
C ALA A 42 1.46 -11.76 13.05
N THR A 43 0.70 -11.32 14.05
CA THR A 43 0.12 -9.98 14.14
C THR A 43 0.33 -9.42 15.55
N PRO A 44 0.10 -8.13 15.81
CA PRO A 44 0.10 -7.59 17.16
C PRO A 44 -0.90 -8.27 18.12
N MET A 45 -1.89 -8.99 17.58
CA MET A 45 -2.88 -9.75 18.37
C MET A 45 -2.42 -11.15 18.72
N SER A 46 -1.42 -11.71 18.04
CA SER A 46 -0.97 -13.11 18.22
C SER A 46 -0.41 -13.41 19.60
N LYS A 47 -0.07 -12.40 20.41
CA LYS A 47 0.30 -12.55 21.83
C LYS A 47 -0.85 -12.99 22.73
N TYR A 48 -2.08 -12.95 22.24
CA TYR A 48 -3.28 -13.40 22.95
C TYR A 48 -3.69 -14.76 22.41
N ARG A 49 -3.82 -15.75 23.28
CA ARG A 49 -4.06 -17.16 22.94
C ARG A 49 -5.25 -17.36 21.99
N ASP A 50 -6.33 -16.59 22.18
CA ASP A 50 -7.55 -16.70 21.36
C ASP A 50 -7.35 -16.19 19.92
N TYR A 51 -6.24 -15.51 19.65
CA TYR A 51 -5.96 -14.82 18.37
C TYR A 51 -4.60 -15.21 17.76
N GLU A 52 -3.97 -16.29 18.25
CA GLU A 52 -2.65 -16.72 17.77
C GLU A 52 -2.65 -17.17 16.31
N GLN A 53 -3.77 -17.68 15.83
CA GLN A 53 -3.81 -18.47 14.60
C GLN A 53 -4.49 -17.78 13.41
N SER A 54 -4.88 -16.50 13.54
CA SER A 54 -5.61 -15.84 12.46
C SER A 54 -5.32 -14.34 12.38
N ARG A 55 -4.98 -13.88 11.18
CA ARG A 55 -4.91 -12.46 10.86
C ARG A 55 -6.28 -11.77 10.93
N GLN A 56 -7.38 -12.51 10.81
CA GLN A 56 -8.75 -11.98 10.86
C GLN A 56 -9.06 -11.21 12.14
N SER A 57 -8.42 -11.58 13.26
CA SER A 57 -8.55 -10.86 14.53
C SER A 57 -8.05 -9.42 14.48
N PHE A 58 -7.26 -9.04 13.50
CA PHE A 58 -6.72 -7.69 13.35
C PHE A 58 -7.73 -6.68 12.80
N GLY A 59 -8.85 -7.15 12.23
CA GLY A 59 -9.99 -6.33 11.82
C GLY A 59 -9.78 -5.48 10.56
N ILE A 60 -8.80 -5.81 9.72
CA ILE A 60 -8.53 -5.06 8.49
C ILE A 60 -9.75 -5.02 7.55
N ASN A 61 -10.56 -6.08 7.55
CA ASN A 61 -11.74 -6.21 6.69
C ASN A 61 -12.99 -5.49 7.24
N VAL A 62 -12.93 -4.99 8.49
CA VAL A 62 -14.10 -4.40 9.16
C VAL A 62 -14.56 -3.12 8.49
N LEU A 63 -13.63 -2.34 7.97
CA LEU A 63 -13.93 -1.01 7.42
C LEU A 63 -14.50 -1.06 6.00
N GLY A 64 -14.14 -2.06 5.21
CA GLY A 64 -14.46 -2.15 3.79
C GLY A 64 -13.64 -1.19 2.93
N THR A 65 -13.98 -1.13 1.65
CA THR A 65 -13.27 -0.35 0.63
C THR A 65 -13.99 0.95 0.34
N LEU A 66 -13.28 2.07 0.41
CA LEU A 66 -13.75 3.40 0.02
C LEU A 66 -13.49 3.63 -1.47
N ILE A 67 -14.47 4.19 -2.15
CA ILE A 67 -14.34 4.73 -3.51
C ILE A 67 -14.71 6.22 -3.47
N VAL A 68 -13.81 7.09 -3.93
CA VAL A 68 -14.08 8.52 -4.11
C VAL A 68 -14.11 8.84 -5.59
N GLU A 69 -15.13 9.58 -6.02
CA GLU A 69 -15.26 10.12 -7.37
C GLU A 69 -15.37 11.64 -7.31
N VAL A 70 -14.61 12.31 -8.15
CA VAL A 70 -14.64 13.76 -8.34
C VAL A 70 -15.09 14.07 -9.76
N GLU A 71 -16.18 14.85 -9.91
CA GLU A 71 -16.77 15.25 -11.19
C GLU A 71 -16.47 16.72 -11.48
N ALA A 72 -15.96 17.02 -12.66
CA ALA A 72 -15.76 18.39 -13.15
C ALA A 72 -17.02 18.93 -13.84
N GLU A 73 -17.14 20.28 -13.98
CA GLU A 73 -18.27 20.95 -14.66
C GLU A 73 -18.46 20.51 -16.12
N ASN A 74 -17.41 20.02 -16.77
CA ASN A 74 -17.47 19.50 -18.14
C ASN A 74 -17.92 18.02 -18.23
N GLY A 75 -18.27 17.40 -17.10
CA GLY A 75 -18.75 16.03 -16.99
C GLY A 75 -17.65 14.96 -16.91
N GLN A 76 -16.38 15.32 -16.98
CA GLN A 76 -15.30 14.37 -16.77
C GLN A 76 -15.21 13.98 -15.30
N THR A 77 -14.88 12.70 -15.02
CA THR A 77 -14.75 12.17 -13.66
C THR A 77 -13.37 11.56 -13.45
N GLY A 78 -12.83 11.76 -12.26
CA GLY A 78 -11.69 11.02 -11.72
C GLY A 78 -12.10 10.27 -10.48
N PHE A 79 -11.46 9.14 -10.21
CA PHE A 79 -11.79 8.33 -9.05
C PHE A 79 -10.56 7.62 -8.47
N ALA A 80 -10.71 7.18 -7.22
CA ALA A 80 -9.72 6.36 -6.54
C ALA A 80 -10.36 5.42 -5.53
N VAL A 81 -9.58 4.42 -5.11
CA VAL A 81 -9.96 3.37 -4.17
C VAL A 81 -9.02 3.37 -2.97
N SER A 82 -9.53 3.13 -1.77
CA SER A 82 -8.76 3.00 -0.52
C SER A 82 -9.51 2.12 0.49
N THR A 83 -8.93 1.91 1.67
CA THR A 83 -9.33 0.87 2.64
C THR A 83 -10.25 1.32 3.77
N VAL A 84 -10.79 2.52 3.79
CA VAL A 84 -11.49 3.07 4.98
C VAL A 84 -13.03 3.10 4.85
N GLY A 85 -13.57 2.47 3.82
CA GLY A 85 -14.98 2.17 3.63
C GLY A 85 -15.96 3.26 4.05
N GLU A 86 -16.99 2.87 4.81
CA GLU A 86 -18.07 3.77 5.21
C GLU A 86 -17.59 5.00 6.02
N MET A 87 -16.57 4.83 6.87
CA MET A 87 -16.04 5.94 7.66
C MET A 87 -15.41 7.02 6.77
N GLY A 88 -14.71 6.60 5.72
CA GLY A 88 -14.20 7.51 4.70
C GLY A 88 -15.31 8.25 3.97
N CYS A 89 -16.42 7.57 3.62
CA CYS A 89 -17.59 8.21 3.03
C CYS A 89 -18.14 9.35 3.90
N PHE A 90 -18.25 9.12 5.22
CA PHE A 90 -18.67 10.16 6.15
C PHE A 90 -17.76 11.38 6.10
N ILE A 91 -16.44 11.16 6.19
CA ILE A 91 -15.46 12.26 6.20
C ILE A 91 -15.52 13.05 4.89
N VAL A 92 -15.59 12.39 3.74
CA VAL A 92 -15.68 13.06 2.43
C VAL A 92 -16.97 13.84 2.29
N GLU A 93 -18.12 13.19 2.48
CA GLU A 93 -19.44 13.77 2.17
C GLU A 93 -19.90 14.82 3.20
N LYS A 94 -19.49 14.70 4.47
CA LYS A 94 -19.93 15.60 5.54
C LYS A 94 -18.91 16.66 5.93
N HIS A 95 -17.65 16.51 5.51
CA HIS A 95 -16.61 17.44 5.91
C HIS A 95 -15.73 17.95 4.76
N LEU A 96 -15.11 17.06 3.96
CA LEU A 96 -14.09 17.47 2.99
C LEU A 96 -14.69 18.11 1.73
N ASN A 97 -15.90 17.76 1.33
CA ASN A 97 -16.57 18.25 0.11
C ASN A 97 -16.50 19.79 -0.04
N ARG A 98 -16.67 20.53 1.06
CA ARG A 98 -16.65 22.01 1.10
C ARG A 98 -15.31 22.63 0.71
N PHE A 99 -14.21 21.88 0.75
CA PHE A 99 -12.88 22.34 0.38
C PHE A 99 -12.52 21.97 -1.06
N ILE A 100 -13.30 21.09 -1.68
CA ILE A 100 -13.07 20.48 -2.99
C ILE A 100 -13.98 21.11 -4.05
N GLU A 101 -15.28 21.13 -3.79
CA GLU A 101 -16.27 21.65 -4.73
C GLU A 101 -16.06 23.15 -5.03
N GLY A 102 -16.19 23.52 -6.31
CA GLY A 102 -15.96 24.89 -6.79
C GLY A 102 -14.49 25.27 -7.02
N LYS A 103 -13.51 24.44 -6.65
CA LYS A 103 -12.09 24.63 -6.95
C LYS A 103 -11.77 24.25 -8.40
N CYS A 104 -10.69 24.81 -8.94
CA CYS A 104 -10.18 24.36 -10.24
C CYS A 104 -9.63 22.93 -10.12
N VAL A 105 -9.81 22.11 -11.16
CA VAL A 105 -9.28 20.73 -11.17
C VAL A 105 -7.75 20.65 -11.04
N SER A 106 -7.04 21.75 -11.28
CA SER A 106 -5.57 21.85 -11.09
C SER A 106 -5.13 22.22 -9.69
N ASP A 107 -6.06 22.63 -8.79
CA ASP A 107 -5.73 23.15 -7.46
C ASP A 107 -5.44 22.02 -6.44
N ILE A 108 -4.89 20.91 -6.90
CA ILE A 108 -4.69 19.67 -6.11
C ILE A 108 -3.93 19.98 -4.83
N LYS A 109 -2.79 20.66 -4.92
CA LYS A 109 -1.97 20.97 -3.73
C LYS A 109 -2.69 21.90 -2.75
N LEU A 110 -3.44 22.89 -3.25
CA LEU A 110 -4.27 23.77 -2.41
C LEU A 110 -5.35 22.97 -1.68
N ILE A 111 -6.07 22.12 -2.39
CA ILE A 111 -7.13 21.27 -1.82
C ILE A 111 -6.53 20.34 -0.77
N HIS A 112 -5.41 19.69 -1.09
CA HIS A 112 -4.70 18.78 -0.19
C HIS A 112 -4.30 19.49 1.12
N ASP A 113 -3.69 20.67 1.05
CA ASP A 113 -3.30 21.46 2.22
C ASP A 113 -4.52 21.87 3.07
N GLN A 114 -5.62 22.26 2.42
CA GLN A 114 -6.88 22.57 3.09
C GLN A 114 -7.48 21.35 3.80
N MET A 115 -7.45 20.17 3.18
CA MET A 115 -7.91 18.92 3.81
C MET A 115 -7.07 18.57 5.03
N LEU A 116 -5.74 18.67 4.95
CA LEU A 116 -4.85 18.47 6.10
C LEU A 116 -5.15 19.46 7.23
N GLY A 117 -5.25 20.75 6.92
CA GLY A 117 -5.55 21.79 7.90
C GLY A 117 -6.92 21.58 8.56
N ALA A 118 -7.94 21.25 7.77
CA ALA A 118 -9.30 21.05 8.26
C ALA A 118 -9.48 19.81 9.14
N THR A 119 -8.61 18.81 9.00
CA THR A 119 -8.64 17.57 9.77
C THR A 119 -7.63 17.52 10.91
N MET A 120 -6.78 18.53 11.05
CA MET A 120 -5.66 18.55 12.01
C MET A 120 -6.09 18.24 13.45
N TYR A 121 -7.31 18.63 13.82
CA TYR A 121 -7.85 18.38 15.15
C TYR A 121 -7.99 16.89 15.51
N TYR A 122 -8.15 16.01 14.49
CA TYR A 122 -8.44 14.59 14.71
C TYR A 122 -7.68 13.64 13.75
N SER A 123 -6.73 14.15 12.95
CA SER A 123 -6.09 13.33 11.91
C SER A 123 -4.98 12.42 12.43
N GLY A 124 -4.30 12.77 13.50
CA GLY A 124 -3.13 11.99 13.95
C GLY A 124 -2.01 11.91 12.89
N SER A 125 -1.17 10.86 12.99
CA SER A 125 -0.03 10.63 12.10
C SER A 125 -0.28 9.54 11.04
N GLY A 126 -1.54 9.13 10.85
CA GLY A 126 -1.93 8.06 9.92
C GLY A 126 -3.36 7.59 10.18
N GLY A 127 -3.72 6.45 9.58
CA GLY A 127 -5.02 5.81 9.77
C GLY A 127 -6.17 6.47 9.00
N LEU A 128 -7.40 6.31 9.48
CA LEU A 128 -8.65 6.61 8.77
C LEU A 128 -8.66 7.93 8.01
N VAL A 129 -8.22 9.01 8.64
CA VAL A 129 -8.25 10.34 8.03
C VAL A 129 -7.25 10.45 6.90
N MET A 130 -6.03 9.98 7.11
CA MET A 130 -4.99 10.06 6.07
C MET A 130 -5.32 9.14 4.88
N ASN A 131 -5.88 7.97 5.12
CA ASN A 131 -6.35 7.09 4.06
C ASN A 131 -7.49 7.76 3.25
N THR A 132 -8.41 8.45 3.94
CA THR A 132 -9.48 9.22 3.27
C THR A 132 -8.91 10.36 2.42
N ILE A 133 -7.98 11.16 2.97
CA ILE A 133 -7.31 12.24 2.23
C ILE A 133 -6.55 11.68 1.04
N SER A 134 -5.85 10.54 1.21
CA SER A 134 -5.13 9.87 0.12
C SER A 134 -6.06 9.50 -1.03
N CYS A 135 -7.23 8.93 -0.72
CA CYS A 135 -8.22 8.54 -1.73
C CYS A 135 -8.75 9.76 -2.50
N VAL A 136 -9.04 10.87 -1.80
CA VAL A 136 -9.45 12.13 -2.45
C VAL A 136 -8.34 12.68 -3.33
N ASP A 137 -7.11 12.72 -2.82
CA ASP A 137 -5.95 13.23 -3.57
C ASP A 137 -5.71 12.45 -4.86
N LEU A 138 -5.75 11.11 -4.78
CA LEU A 138 -5.63 10.24 -5.96
C LEU A 138 -6.75 10.47 -6.97
N ALA A 139 -8.00 10.63 -6.51
CA ALA A 139 -9.13 10.94 -7.40
C ALA A 139 -8.96 12.30 -8.11
N LEU A 140 -8.38 13.29 -7.43
CA LEU A 140 -8.05 14.60 -8.02
C LEU A 140 -6.96 14.49 -9.09
N TRP A 141 -5.89 13.70 -8.83
CA TRP A 141 -4.84 13.44 -9.82
C TRP A 141 -5.38 12.70 -11.06
N ASP A 142 -6.28 11.73 -10.84
CA ASP A 142 -6.95 11.02 -11.93
C ASP A 142 -7.78 11.97 -12.78
N LEU A 143 -8.64 12.78 -12.14
CA LEU A 143 -9.45 13.79 -12.83
C LEU A 143 -8.59 14.77 -13.62
N PHE A 144 -7.55 15.32 -13.00
CA PHE A 144 -6.69 16.29 -13.68
C PHE A 144 -6.01 15.68 -14.90
N GLY A 145 -5.49 14.45 -14.79
CA GLY A 145 -4.90 13.71 -15.91
C GLY A 145 -5.91 13.51 -17.06
N LYS A 146 -7.14 13.12 -16.74
CA LYS A 146 -8.23 12.94 -17.71
C LYS A 146 -8.62 14.26 -18.39
N VAL A 147 -8.73 15.34 -17.62
CA VAL A 147 -9.09 16.68 -18.16
C VAL A 147 -8.03 17.21 -19.14
N VAL A 148 -6.75 17.00 -18.85
CA VAL A 148 -5.67 17.47 -19.73
C VAL A 148 -5.23 16.44 -20.77
N GLY A 149 -5.80 15.23 -20.73
CA GLY A 149 -5.50 14.14 -21.67
C GLY A 149 -4.12 13.51 -21.47
N LEU A 150 -3.58 13.54 -20.26
CA LEU A 150 -2.25 13.00 -19.93
C LEU A 150 -2.33 11.95 -18.82
N PRO A 151 -1.51 10.88 -18.90
CA PRO A 151 -1.32 9.98 -17.77
C PRO A 151 -0.60 10.69 -16.61
N VAL A 152 -0.92 10.26 -15.38
CA VAL A 152 -0.38 10.88 -14.16
C VAL A 152 1.14 10.90 -14.14
N TYR A 153 1.82 9.88 -14.63
CA TYR A 153 3.29 9.88 -14.66
C TYR A 153 3.88 11.03 -15.50
N LYS A 154 3.19 11.48 -16.56
CA LYS A 154 3.62 12.65 -17.35
C LYS A 154 3.40 13.96 -16.59
N LEU A 155 2.35 14.04 -15.79
CA LEU A 155 2.12 15.19 -14.89
C LEU A 155 3.21 15.28 -13.81
N LEU A 156 3.77 14.15 -13.40
CA LEU A 156 4.89 14.07 -12.44
C LEU A 156 6.26 14.39 -13.05
N GLY A 157 6.33 14.62 -14.36
CA GLY A 157 7.58 14.99 -15.05
C GLY A 157 8.11 13.95 -16.05
N GLY A 158 7.42 12.82 -16.21
CA GLY A 158 7.74 11.80 -17.20
C GLY A 158 8.48 10.58 -16.64
N ALA A 159 8.53 9.52 -17.45
CA ALA A 159 9.15 8.26 -17.08
C ALA A 159 10.68 8.36 -17.10
N VAL A 160 11.33 7.87 -16.05
CA VAL A 160 12.81 7.76 -15.95
C VAL A 160 13.32 6.37 -16.34
N ARG A 161 12.40 5.44 -16.61
CA ARG A 161 12.66 4.07 -17.08
C ARG A 161 11.55 3.61 -18.03
N ASP A 162 11.82 2.57 -18.81
CA ASP A 162 10.83 2.04 -19.77
C ASP A 162 9.93 0.97 -19.17
N GLU A 163 10.37 0.34 -18.08
CA GLU A 163 9.62 -0.72 -17.41
C GLU A 163 9.80 -0.66 -15.88
N ILE A 164 8.81 -1.19 -15.17
CA ILE A 164 8.83 -1.43 -13.73
C ILE A 164 9.09 -2.91 -13.51
N GLN A 165 10.07 -3.27 -12.68
CA GLN A 165 10.28 -4.62 -12.18
C GLN A 165 9.56 -4.79 -10.85
N PHE A 166 9.04 -6.01 -10.60
CA PHE A 166 8.28 -6.31 -9.40
C PHE A 166 8.89 -7.46 -8.59
N TYR A 167 8.83 -7.35 -7.27
CA TYR A 167 8.79 -8.50 -6.39
C TYR A 167 7.34 -8.82 -6.02
N ALA A 168 7.06 -10.08 -5.65
CA ALA A 168 5.73 -10.50 -5.25
C ALA A 168 5.65 -10.67 -3.73
N THR A 169 4.53 -10.25 -3.13
CA THR A 169 4.20 -10.52 -1.73
C THR A 169 3.15 -11.61 -1.64
N GLY A 170 3.47 -12.71 -0.98
CA GLY A 170 2.61 -13.87 -0.82
C GLY A 170 3.33 -15.06 -0.19
N ALA A 171 2.60 -16.13 0.08
CA ALA A 171 3.14 -17.31 0.75
C ALA A 171 4.11 -18.17 -0.12
N ARG A 172 4.21 -17.88 -1.41
CA ARG A 172 4.89 -18.76 -2.39
C ARG A 172 5.93 -18.01 -3.24
N PRO A 173 7.08 -17.59 -2.64
CA PRO A 173 8.20 -17.01 -3.39
C PRO A 173 8.74 -17.89 -4.53
N ASP A 174 8.64 -19.21 -4.40
CA ASP A 174 9.00 -20.17 -5.43
C ASP A 174 8.15 -20.00 -6.71
N LEU A 175 6.84 -19.86 -6.58
CA LEU A 175 5.95 -19.57 -7.72
C LEU A 175 6.18 -18.16 -8.28
N ALA A 176 6.45 -17.18 -7.42
CA ALA A 176 6.81 -15.84 -7.88
C ALA A 176 8.05 -15.84 -8.77
N LYS A 177 9.07 -16.65 -8.43
CA LYS A 177 10.25 -16.86 -9.27
C LYS A 177 9.89 -17.44 -10.65
N GLU A 178 9.03 -18.46 -10.70
CA GLU A 178 8.57 -19.06 -11.95
C GLU A 178 7.82 -18.08 -12.84
N MET A 179 7.10 -17.12 -12.23
CA MET A 179 6.38 -16.03 -12.92
C MET A 179 7.28 -14.84 -13.33
N GLY A 180 8.62 -14.92 -13.09
CA GLY A 180 9.59 -13.94 -13.53
C GLY A 180 9.76 -12.74 -12.61
N PHE A 181 9.23 -12.75 -11.39
CA PHE A 181 9.47 -11.72 -10.39
C PHE A 181 10.95 -11.70 -9.95
N ILE A 182 11.45 -10.52 -9.53
CA ILE A 182 12.83 -10.37 -9.05
C ILE A 182 13.05 -10.84 -7.62
N GLY A 183 11.96 -11.07 -6.87
CA GLY A 183 11.98 -11.51 -5.48
C GLY A 183 10.61 -11.93 -4.98
N GLY A 184 10.58 -12.50 -3.77
CA GLY A 184 9.36 -12.86 -3.07
C GLY A 184 9.44 -12.46 -1.59
N LYS A 185 8.42 -11.76 -1.11
CA LYS A 185 8.22 -11.38 0.29
C LYS A 185 7.16 -12.29 0.89
N MET A 186 7.47 -12.92 2.02
CA MET A 186 6.56 -13.81 2.72
C MET A 186 6.33 -13.32 4.15
N PRO A 187 5.14 -13.58 4.74
CA PRO A 187 4.85 -13.19 6.11
C PRO A 187 5.59 -14.07 7.12
N THR A 188 5.91 -13.52 8.30
CA THR A 188 6.29 -14.32 9.46
C THR A 188 5.06 -14.99 10.06
N HIS A 189 5.23 -16.21 10.57
CA HIS A 189 4.15 -16.96 11.19
C HIS A 189 4.19 -16.88 12.72
N TRP A 190 5.36 -16.60 13.30
CA TRP A 190 5.59 -16.61 14.77
C TRP A 190 6.08 -15.25 15.26
N GLY A 191 5.88 -15.01 16.56
CA GLY A 191 6.20 -13.75 17.20
C GLY A 191 6.81 -13.94 18.62
N PRO A 192 7.02 -12.84 19.38
CA PRO A 192 7.67 -12.87 20.69
C PRO A 192 7.06 -13.85 21.70
N HIS A 193 5.75 -14.11 21.63
CA HIS A 193 5.05 -15.05 22.50
C HIS A 193 5.46 -16.52 22.26
N ASP A 194 6.01 -16.85 21.08
CA ASP A 194 6.51 -18.17 20.72
C ASP A 194 7.98 -18.38 21.15
N GLY A 195 8.65 -17.31 21.59
CA GLY A 195 10.05 -17.32 22.01
C GLY A 195 11.02 -17.83 20.95
N ASP A 196 12.13 -18.40 21.37
CA ASP A 196 13.18 -18.90 20.45
C ASP A 196 12.69 -20.08 19.56
N ALA A 197 11.60 -20.73 19.93
CA ALA A 197 11.00 -21.78 19.09
C ALA A 197 10.38 -21.18 17.83
N GLY A 198 9.68 -20.05 17.94
CA GLY A 198 9.13 -19.30 16.80
C GLY A 198 10.23 -18.84 15.85
N ILE A 199 11.33 -18.27 16.39
CA ILE A 199 12.49 -17.84 15.59
C ILE A 199 13.06 -19.01 14.76
N ARG A 200 13.22 -20.20 15.37
CA ARG A 200 13.73 -21.37 14.64
C ARG A 200 12.79 -21.83 13.52
N LYS A 201 11.48 -21.72 13.74
CA LYS A 201 10.47 -22.11 12.75
C LYS A 201 10.45 -21.14 11.56
N ASP A 202 10.43 -19.80 11.80
CA ASP A 202 10.54 -18.81 10.74
C ASP A 202 11.86 -18.94 9.97
N ALA A 203 12.97 -19.13 10.64
CA ALA A 203 14.27 -19.36 10.00
C ALA A 203 14.29 -20.65 9.15
N ALA A 204 13.63 -21.73 9.61
CA ALA A 204 13.50 -22.96 8.83
C ALA A 204 12.62 -22.75 7.57
N MET A 205 11.55 -21.98 7.67
CA MET A 205 10.72 -21.57 6.51
C MET A 205 11.54 -20.79 5.48
N VAL A 206 12.36 -19.84 5.94
CA VAL A 206 13.27 -19.08 5.05
C VAL A 206 14.29 -20.00 4.39
N ALA A 207 14.87 -20.95 5.14
CA ALA A 207 15.84 -21.94 4.63
C ALA A 207 15.23 -22.81 3.51
N ASP A 208 14.03 -23.37 3.73
CA ASP A 208 13.29 -24.17 2.76
C ASP A 208 13.02 -23.35 1.48
N MET A 209 12.59 -22.10 1.65
CA MET A 209 12.31 -21.23 0.51
C MET A 209 13.60 -20.83 -0.23
N ARG A 210 14.73 -20.65 0.48
CA ARG A 210 16.02 -20.41 -0.14
C ARG A 210 16.51 -21.60 -0.97
N GLU A 211 16.27 -22.81 -0.49
CA GLU A 211 16.58 -24.03 -1.25
C GLU A 211 15.76 -24.08 -2.55
N LYS A 212 14.46 -23.82 -2.49
CA LYS A 212 13.56 -23.82 -3.66
C LYS A 212 13.87 -22.70 -4.66
N CYS A 213 14.14 -21.50 -4.15
CA CYS A 213 14.36 -20.33 -4.99
C CYS A 213 15.82 -20.19 -5.50
N GLY A 214 16.78 -20.91 -4.90
CA GLY A 214 18.20 -20.76 -5.24
C GLY A 214 18.85 -19.51 -4.64
N PRO A 215 20.19 -19.34 -4.80
CA PRO A 215 20.96 -18.36 -4.02
C PRO A 215 20.71 -16.89 -4.40
N ASP A 216 20.33 -16.60 -5.63
CA ASP A 216 20.30 -15.24 -6.19
C ASP A 216 18.92 -14.58 -6.15
N PHE A 217 17.87 -15.35 -5.94
CA PHE A 217 16.51 -14.84 -5.86
C PHE A 217 16.31 -14.05 -4.55
N TRP A 218 15.77 -12.84 -4.63
CA TRP A 218 15.53 -12.04 -3.42
C TRP A 218 14.43 -12.66 -2.57
N LEU A 219 14.75 -12.93 -1.31
CA LEU A 219 13.77 -13.32 -0.29
C LEU A 219 13.68 -12.23 0.75
N MET A 220 12.47 -11.91 1.17
CA MET A 220 12.15 -10.92 2.18
C MET A 220 11.15 -11.48 3.18
N LEU A 221 11.19 -10.95 4.42
CA LEU A 221 10.20 -11.24 5.45
C LEU A 221 9.40 -9.99 5.79
N ASP A 222 8.10 -10.15 5.89
CA ASP A 222 7.14 -9.19 6.41
C ASP A 222 6.71 -9.62 7.80
N CYS A 223 7.03 -8.81 8.79
CA CYS A 223 6.74 -9.11 10.20
C CYS A 223 5.45 -8.44 10.70
N TRP A 224 4.86 -7.59 9.89
CA TRP A 224 3.56 -6.94 10.09
C TRP A 224 3.31 -6.45 11.52
N MET A 225 4.27 -5.68 12.07
CA MET A 225 4.22 -5.04 13.39
C MET A 225 4.12 -6.03 14.57
N SER A 226 4.37 -7.32 14.36
CA SER A 226 4.11 -8.37 15.36
C SER A 226 5.21 -8.55 16.41
N GLN A 227 6.37 -7.90 16.22
CA GLN A 227 7.58 -8.23 16.97
C GLN A 227 7.99 -7.12 17.94
N ASP A 228 8.88 -7.47 18.85
CA ASP A 228 9.68 -6.52 19.64
C ASP A 228 11.13 -6.48 19.11
N VAL A 229 11.90 -5.49 19.57
CA VAL A 229 13.28 -5.26 19.09
C VAL A 229 14.18 -6.49 19.32
N ASN A 230 14.06 -7.15 20.48
CA ASN A 230 14.90 -8.31 20.81
C ASN A 230 14.58 -9.49 19.89
N TYR A 231 13.28 -9.80 19.71
CA TYR A 231 12.84 -10.90 18.86
C TYR A 231 13.23 -10.63 17.40
N ALA A 232 12.94 -9.44 16.87
CA ALA A 232 13.28 -9.03 15.50
C ALA A 232 14.80 -9.13 15.25
N THR A 233 15.62 -8.68 16.20
CA THR A 233 17.08 -8.78 16.08
C THR A 233 17.53 -10.24 16.03
N LYS A 234 17.02 -11.10 16.93
CA LYS A 234 17.35 -12.53 16.93
C LYS A 234 16.90 -13.23 15.64
N LEU A 235 15.69 -12.91 15.14
CA LEU A 235 15.18 -13.45 13.89
C LEU A 235 16.05 -13.04 12.70
N ALA A 236 16.43 -11.75 12.63
CA ALA A 236 17.33 -11.26 11.60
C ALA A 236 18.66 -12.04 11.56
N HIS A 237 19.28 -12.27 12.74
CA HIS A 237 20.49 -13.06 12.83
C HIS A 237 20.29 -14.54 12.49
N ALA A 238 19.17 -15.15 12.88
CA ALA A 238 18.85 -16.52 12.52
C ALA A 238 18.66 -16.71 11.01
N CYS A 239 18.13 -15.68 10.31
CA CYS A 239 17.92 -15.68 8.85
C CYS A 239 19.15 -15.22 8.05
N ALA A 240 20.18 -14.65 8.69
CA ALA A 240 21.37 -14.14 8.00
C ALA A 240 22.07 -15.17 7.07
N PRO A 241 22.19 -16.47 7.44
CA PRO A 241 22.80 -17.49 6.58
C PRO A 241 22.06 -17.70 5.26
N PHE A 242 20.79 -17.33 5.18
CA PHE A 242 19.92 -17.53 4.02
C PHE A 242 19.85 -16.29 3.10
N ASN A 243 20.67 -15.27 3.30
CA ASN A 243 20.78 -14.08 2.47
C ASN A 243 19.43 -13.38 2.23
N LEU A 244 18.69 -13.09 3.33
CA LEU A 244 17.49 -12.25 3.24
C LEU A 244 17.85 -10.85 2.74
N LYS A 245 17.06 -10.32 1.82
CA LYS A 245 17.22 -8.96 1.30
C LYS A 245 16.87 -7.92 2.36
N TRP A 246 15.70 -8.11 3.03
CA TRP A 246 15.27 -7.28 4.15
C TRP A 246 14.29 -7.99 5.09
N ILE A 247 14.12 -7.39 6.26
CA ILE A 247 13.00 -7.62 7.17
C ILE A 247 12.16 -6.33 7.22
N GLU A 248 10.85 -6.48 7.17
CA GLU A 248 9.88 -5.41 6.99
C GLU A 248 8.92 -5.33 8.16
N GLU A 249 8.49 -4.10 8.52
CA GLU A 249 7.44 -3.82 9.50
C GLU A 249 7.56 -4.64 10.80
N CYS A 250 8.79 -4.82 11.33
CA CYS A 250 8.99 -5.65 12.52
C CYS A 250 8.26 -5.10 13.74
N LEU A 251 8.23 -3.77 13.90
CA LEU A 251 7.76 -3.08 15.09
C LEU A 251 6.54 -2.21 14.77
N PRO A 252 5.70 -1.91 15.77
CA PRO A 252 4.66 -0.90 15.62
C PRO A 252 5.21 0.43 15.06
N PRO A 253 4.45 1.14 14.20
CA PRO A 253 4.98 2.28 13.44
C PRO A 253 5.53 3.42 14.30
N GLN A 254 5.02 3.62 15.51
CA GLN A 254 5.48 4.69 16.41
C GLN A 254 6.76 4.35 17.20
N GLN A 255 7.29 3.13 17.08
CA GLN A 255 8.49 2.71 17.80
C GLN A 255 9.80 3.11 17.08
N TYR A 256 9.95 4.40 16.79
CA TYR A 256 11.11 4.92 16.05
C TYR A 256 12.47 4.57 16.71
N GLU A 257 12.58 4.66 18.03
CA GLU A 257 13.81 4.28 18.73
C GLU A 257 14.09 2.78 18.61
N GLY A 258 13.04 1.96 18.62
CA GLY A 258 13.15 0.51 18.36
C GLY A 258 13.68 0.24 16.95
N TYR A 259 13.18 0.92 15.92
CA TYR A 259 13.71 0.81 14.55
C TYR A 259 15.19 1.24 14.47
N ARG A 260 15.59 2.29 15.19
CA ARG A 260 16.98 2.74 15.27
C ARG A 260 17.87 1.67 15.90
N GLU A 261 17.40 1.04 16.96
CA GLU A 261 18.12 -0.06 17.64
C GLU A 261 18.19 -1.30 16.75
N LEU A 262 17.07 -1.71 16.15
CA LEU A 262 17.01 -2.85 15.22
C LEU A 262 17.97 -2.64 14.05
N LYS A 263 17.98 -1.45 13.43
CA LYS A 263 18.90 -1.14 12.33
C LYS A 263 20.36 -1.24 12.72
N ARG A 264 20.73 -0.79 13.92
CA ARG A 264 22.12 -0.91 14.42
C ARG A 264 22.56 -2.34 14.68
N ASN A 265 21.62 -3.21 15.06
CA ASN A 265 21.88 -4.58 15.45
C ASN A 265 21.58 -5.61 14.33
N ALA A 266 21.02 -5.19 13.20
CA ALA A 266 20.76 -6.08 12.07
C ALA A 266 22.08 -6.62 11.47
N PRO A 267 22.07 -7.86 10.94
CA PRO A 267 23.23 -8.44 10.27
C PRO A 267 23.71 -7.58 9.11
N ALA A 268 25.04 -7.55 8.90
CA ALA A 268 25.62 -6.84 7.76
C ALA A 268 25.03 -7.36 6.43
N GLY A 269 24.59 -6.45 5.58
CA GLY A 269 23.99 -6.76 4.28
C GLY A 269 22.47 -6.98 4.30
N MET A 270 21.86 -7.17 5.47
CA MET A 270 20.40 -7.23 5.61
C MET A 270 19.83 -5.81 5.78
N MET A 271 18.84 -5.45 4.99
CA MET A 271 18.14 -4.17 5.12
C MET A 271 17.00 -4.26 6.13
N VAL A 272 16.68 -3.14 6.76
CA VAL A 272 15.50 -2.95 7.60
C VAL A 272 14.60 -1.95 6.91
N THR A 273 13.32 -2.30 6.75
CA THR A 273 12.34 -1.51 6.01
C THR A 273 11.06 -1.31 6.80
N SER A 274 10.37 -0.22 6.56
CA SER A 274 9.07 0.09 7.17
C SER A 274 8.41 1.28 6.47
N GLY A 275 7.12 1.50 6.71
CA GLY A 275 6.50 2.74 6.30
C GLY A 275 5.05 2.65 5.85
N GLU A 276 4.50 1.49 5.55
CA GLU A 276 3.14 1.37 5.01
C GLU A 276 2.08 1.96 5.96
N HIS A 277 2.27 1.85 7.27
CA HIS A 277 1.36 2.38 8.28
C HIS A 277 1.66 3.82 8.73
N HIS A 278 2.58 4.52 8.05
CA HIS A 278 2.86 5.94 8.29
C HIS A 278 2.04 6.82 7.34
N GLY A 279 1.37 7.83 7.88
CA GLY A 279 0.37 8.59 7.12
C GLY A 279 0.69 10.05 6.83
N THR A 280 1.86 10.57 7.20
CA THR A 280 2.18 12.00 7.00
C THR A 280 3.65 12.20 6.65
N LEU A 281 3.97 13.27 5.91
CA LEU A 281 5.38 13.65 5.67
C LEU A 281 6.17 13.76 6.97
N GLN A 282 5.54 14.25 8.05
CA GLN A 282 6.18 14.39 9.35
C GLN A 282 6.58 13.03 9.95
N SER A 283 5.71 12.03 9.88
CA SER A 283 6.04 10.68 10.36
C SER A 283 7.15 10.04 9.52
N PHE A 284 7.16 10.24 8.20
CA PHE A 284 8.24 9.77 7.33
C PHE A 284 9.57 10.48 7.61
N ARG A 285 9.55 11.77 7.94
CA ARG A 285 10.77 12.46 8.38
C ARG A 285 11.36 11.80 9.62
N THR A 286 10.54 11.50 10.62
CA THR A 286 10.99 10.83 11.84
C THR A 286 11.48 9.41 11.54
N LEU A 287 10.77 8.67 10.68
CA LEU A 287 11.17 7.35 10.25
C LEU A 287 12.53 7.38 9.52
N ALA A 288 12.73 8.33 8.62
CA ALA A 288 14.00 8.53 7.92
C ALA A 288 15.20 8.74 8.88
N GLU A 289 14.96 9.41 10.01
CA GLU A 289 15.97 9.68 11.04
C GLU A 289 16.38 8.45 11.85
N THR A 290 15.62 7.34 11.77
CA THR A 290 15.99 6.07 12.38
C THR A 290 17.14 5.37 11.67
N GLY A 291 17.39 5.71 10.41
CA GLY A 291 18.43 5.10 9.58
C GLY A 291 18.01 3.82 8.88
N ILE A 292 16.69 3.51 8.81
CA ILE A 292 16.20 2.42 7.97
C ILE A 292 16.66 2.59 6.51
N ASP A 293 16.77 1.49 5.79
CA ASP A 293 17.33 1.50 4.43
C ASP A 293 16.33 1.90 3.36
N ILE A 294 15.09 1.47 3.54
CA ILE A 294 14.00 1.69 2.57
C ILE A 294 12.78 2.20 3.31
N MET A 295 12.21 3.29 2.84
CA MET A 295 10.89 3.73 3.24
C MET A 295 9.83 3.11 2.32
N GLN A 296 8.75 2.59 2.90
CA GLN A 296 7.70 1.86 2.17
C GLN A 296 6.32 2.51 2.34
N PRO A 297 6.15 3.77 1.89
CA PRO A 297 4.84 4.39 1.94
C PRO A 297 3.82 3.65 1.08
N ASP A 298 2.57 3.58 1.54
CA ASP A 298 1.42 3.27 0.69
C ASP A 298 0.82 4.58 0.19
N VAL A 299 0.68 4.74 -1.12
CA VAL A 299 0.15 5.98 -1.71
C VAL A 299 -1.33 6.20 -1.38
N GLY A 300 -2.07 5.12 -1.10
CA GLY A 300 -3.46 5.17 -0.62
C GLY A 300 -3.59 5.52 0.87
N TRP A 301 -2.46 5.57 1.64
CA TRP A 301 -2.49 5.74 3.10
C TRP A 301 -1.61 6.90 3.61
N CYS A 302 -0.59 7.28 2.85
CA CYS A 302 0.40 8.27 3.30
C CYS A 302 0.00 9.74 3.10
N GLY A 303 -1.20 10.01 2.61
CA GLY A 303 -1.66 11.36 2.23
C GLY A 303 -1.75 11.56 0.72
N GLY A 304 -1.77 10.46 -0.06
CA GLY A 304 -1.92 10.48 -1.51
C GLY A 304 -0.61 10.75 -2.27
N LEU A 305 -0.75 10.93 -3.57
CA LEU A 305 0.38 11.18 -4.46
C LEU A 305 1.08 12.51 -4.16
N THR A 306 0.31 13.53 -3.72
CA THR A 306 0.85 14.84 -3.36
C THR A 306 1.86 14.72 -2.20
N THR A 307 1.53 13.98 -1.14
CA THR A 307 2.46 13.70 -0.03
C THR A 307 3.59 12.76 -0.46
N LEU A 308 3.30 11.77 -1.30
CA LEU A 308 4.30 10.81 -1.77
C LEU A 308 5.45 11.48 -2.53
N VAL A 309 5.17 12.50 -3.35
CA VAL A 309 6.22 13.32 -4.02
C VAL A 309 7.17 13.93 -2.99
N GLU A 310 6.65 14.46 -1.90
CA GLU A 310 7.44 15.06 -0.83
C GLU A 310 8.25 14.00 -0.05
N ILE A 311 7.65 12.82 0.21
CA ILE A 311 8.35 11.68 0.85
C ILE A 311 9.50 11.20 -0.04
N ALA A 312 9.29 11.04 -1.34
CA ALA A 312 10.33 10.61 -2.26
C ALA A 312 11.50 11.62 -2.34
N ALA A 313 11.20 12.92 -2.33
CA ALA A 313 12.21 13.97 -2.29
C ALA A 313 13.00 13.96 -0.97
N LEU A 314 12.31 13.79 0.17
CA LEU A 314 12.93 13.64 1.48
C LEU A 314 13.88 12.45 1.51
N ALA A 315 13.42 11.26 1.10
CA ALA A 315 14.22 10.03 1.02
C ALA A 315 15.47 10.24 0.14
N LYS A 316 15.28 10.81 -1.06
CA LYS A 316 16.35 11.08 -2.01
C LYS A 316 17.42 12.00 -1.41
N SER A 317 17.02 13.04 -0.67
CA SER A 317 17.96 13.96 -0.02
C SER A 317 18.85 13.30 1.03
N ARG A 318 18.41 12.15 1.56
CA ARG A 318 19.12 11.35 2.57
C ARG A 318 19.82 10.11 1.98
N GLY A 319 19.76 9.91 0.66
CA GLY A 319 20.32 8.73 -0.01
C GLY A 319 19.53 7.45 0.27
N GLN A 320 18.25 7.55 0.71
CA GLN A 320 17.38 6.42 1.00
C GLN A 320 16.52 6.07 -0.21
N LEU A 321 16.18 4.79 -0.34
CA LEU A 321 15.25 4.30 -1.34
C LEU A 321 13.81 4.44 -0.84
N VAL A 322 12.88 4.52 -1.79
CA VAL A 322 11.44 4.37 -1.57
C VAL A 322 10.98 3.17 -2.37
N VAL A 323 10.37 2.19 -1.72
CA VAL A 323 9.73 1.04 -2.37
C VAL A 323 8.31 1.01 -1.86
N LEU A 324 7.36 1.35 -2.71
CA LEU A 324 5.97 1.54 -2.30
C LEU A 324 5.34 0.21 -1.87
N HIS A 325 4.61 0.23 -0.75
CA HIS A 325 3.64 -0.81 -0.44
C HIS A 325 2.58 -0.85 -1.54
N GLY A 326 2.11 -2.05 -1.88
CA GLY A 326 1.29 -2.30 -3.05
C GLY A 326 -0.03 -1.54 -3.07
N SER A 327 -0.13 -0.55 -3.94
CA SER A 327 -1.37 0.17 -4.29
C SER A 327 -1.56 0.20 -5.82
N SER A 328 -1.13 -0.89 -6.49
CA SER A 328 -1.34 -1.13 -7.91
C SER A 328 -1.05 0.09 -8.80
N VAL A 329 -1.97 0.47 -9.67
CA VAL A 329 -1.79 1.57 -10.66
C VAL A 329 -1.39 2.88 -10.00
N TYR A 330 -1.88 3.17 -8.81
CA TYR A 330 -1.54 4.40 -8.10
C TYR A 330 -0.05 4.47 -7.74
N SER A 331 0.55 3.33 -7.40
CA SER A 331 2.00 3.21 -7.18
C SER A 331 2.79 3.23 -8.48
N HIS A 332 2.31 2.58 -9.54
CA HIS A 332 3.05 2.39 -10.79
C HIS A 332 3.45 3.72 -11.44
N HIS A 333 2.55 4.74 -11.43
CA HIS A 333 2.85 6.06 -11.97
C HIS A 333 3.95 6.80 -11.21
N ALA A 334 4.04 6.59 -9.89
CA ALA A 334 5.14 7.11 -9.08
C ALA A 334 6.45 6.35 -9.35
N VAL A 335 6.41 5.01 -9.35
CA VAL A 335 7.59 4.16 -9.54
C VAL A 335 8.25 4.38 -10.91
N ILE A 336 7.46 4.56 -11.98
CA ILE A 336 8.02 4.82 -13.31
C ILE A 336 8.71 6.20 -13.40
N THR A 337 8.37 7.15 -12.51
CA THR A 337 8.82 8.55 -12.53
C THR A 337 9.96 8.81 -11.54
N PHE A 338 9.90 8.25 -10.32
CA PHE A 338 10.85 8.62 -9.28
C PHE A 338 12.17 7.89 -9.43
N THR A 339 13.28 8.62 -9.30
CA THR A 339 14.63 8.08 -9.52
C THR A 339 15.13 7.19 -8.40
N ASN A 340 14.58 7.32 -7.19
CA ASN A 340 14.90 6.52 -6.01
C ASN A 340 13.86 5.45 -5.67
N THR A 341 13.00 5.07 -6.64
CA THR A 341 12.06 3.94 -6.55
C THR A 341 12.45 2.89 -7.61
N PRO A 342 13.41 2.01 -7.33
CA PRO A 342 14.01 1.16 -8.38
C PRO A 342 13.13 0.01 -8.86
N PHE A 343 12.18 -0.44 -8.05
CA PHE A 343 11.24 -1.54 -8.32
C PHE A 343 9.97 -1.35 -7.50
N SER A 344 8.97 -2.19 -7.71
CA SER A 344 7.66 -2.12 -7.05
C SER A 344 7.26 -3.44 -6.43
N GLU A 345 6.26 -3.40 -5.57
CA GLU A 345 5.58 -4.55 -5.00
C GLU A 345 4.39 -4.97 -5.85
N PHE A 346 4.13 -6.28 -5.90
CA PHE A 346 2.90 -6.86 -6.40
C PHE A 346 2.30 -7.78 -5.33
N LEU A 347 1.10 -7.46 -4.85
CA LEU A 347 0.38 -8.29 -3.88
C LEU A 347 -0.29 -9.46 -4.58
N MET A 348 0.00 -10.69 -4.13
CA MET A 348 -0.62 -11.91 -4.65
C MET A 348 -2.01 -12.06 -4.05
N THR A 349 -3.03 -11.67 -4.80
CA THR A 349 -4.44 -11.74 -4.38
C THR A 349 -5.13 -13.05 -4.75
N SER A 350 -4.43 -14.00 -5.37
CA SER A 350 -4.94 -15.37 -5.56
C SER A 350 -4.72 -16.22 -4.30
N PRO A 351 -5.66 -17.12 -3.94
CA PRO A 351 -5.65 -17.84 -2.67
C PRO A 351 -4.36 -18.64 -2.39
N ASP A 352 -3.76 -19.22 -3.40
CA ASP A 352 -2.59 -20.08 -3.34
C ASP A 352 -1.34 -19.49 -4.01
N CYS A 353 -1.38 -18.20 -4.38
CA CYS A 353 -0.34 -17.51 -5.14
C CYS A 353 -0.03 -18.12 -6.53
N SER A 354 -0.92 -18.92 -7.10
CA SER A 354 -0.69 -19.60 -8.38
C SER A 354 -1.02 -18.75 -9.61
N THR A 355 -1.80 -17.67 -9.44
CA THR A 355 -2.24 -16.82 -10.54
C THR A 355 -2.11 -15.33 -10.17
N LEU A 356 -1.85 -14.51 -11.18
CA LEU A 356 -1.83 -13.06 -11.02
C LEU A 356 -3.25 -12.51 -11.21
N ARG A 357 -3.70 -11.73 -10.22
CA ARG A 357 -4.99 -11.03 -10.27
C ARG A 357 -4.77 -9.56 -10.00
N PRO A 358 -5.56 -8.66 -10.63
CA PRO A 358 -5.55 -7.25 -10.25
C PRO A 358 -5.88 -7.07 -8.76
N GLN A 359 -5.24 -6.10 -8.12
CA GLN A 359 -5.39 -5.89 -6.68
C GLN A 359 -6.80 -5.42 -6.30
N PHE A 360 -7.40 -4.59 -7.15
CA PHE A 360 -8.70 -3.98 -6.90
C PHE A 360 -9.82 -4.63 -7.75
N ASP A 361 -9.60 -5.84 -8.28
CA ASP A 361 -10.65 -6.62 -8.95
C ASP A 361 -11.77 -6.97 -7.94
N PRO A 362 -13.06 -6.80 -8.28
CA PRO A 362 -13.61 -6.32 -9.54
C PRO A 362 -13.89 -4.79 -9.60
N ILE A 363 -13.37 -3.98 -8.69
CA ILE A 363 -13.72 -2.55 -8.55
C ILE A 363 -13.11 -1.72 -9.69
N LEU A 364 -11.89 -2.05 -10.11
CA LEU A 364 -11.22 -1.39 -11.22
C LEU A 364 -11.20 -2.27 -12.47
N LEU A 365 -11.57 -1.67 -13.60
CA LEU A 365 -11.41 -2.27 -14.91
C LEU A 365 -10.08 -1.83 -15.54
N ASP A 366 -9.49 -2.69 -16.37
CA ASP A 366 -8.22 -2.44 -17.06
C ASP A 366 -7.00 -2.29 -16.14
N GLU A 367 -7.09 -2.73 -14.89
CA GLU A 367 -5.97 -2.73 -13.96
C GLU A 367 -4.87 -3.66 -14.44
N PRO A 368 -3.63 -3.16 -14.70
CA PRO A 368 -2.57 -3.98 -15.26
C PRO A 368 -1.97 -4.94 -14.22
N VAL A 369 -1.65 -6.15 -14.67
CA VAL A 369 -0.85 -7.12 -13.92
C VAL A 369 0.51 -7.30 -14.59
N PRO A 370 1.59 -7.62 -13.84
CA PRO A 370 2.90 -7.85 -14.40
C PRO A 370 2.93 -9.05 -15.37
N VAL A 371 3.66 -8.93 -16.47
CA VAL A 371 3.99 -10.03 -17.38
C VAL A 371 5.48 -10.33 -17.21
N ASN A 372 5.81 -11.58 -16.86
CA ASN A 372 7.18 -11.94 -16.49
C ASN A 372 7.79 -11.00 -15.42
N GLY A 373 7.02 -10.70 -14.37
CA GLY A 373 7.43 -9.84 -13.29
C GLY A 373 7.64 -8.35 -13.66
N ARG A 374 7.09 -7.88 -14.79
CA ARG A 374 7.34 -6.51 -15.31
C ARG A 374 6.08 -5.86 -15.87
N ILE A 375 6.03 -4.54 -15.80
CA ILE A 375 5.05 -3.70 -16.51
C ILE A 375 5.83 -2.69 -17.36
N HIS A 376 5.57 -2.66 -18.68
CA HIS A 376 6.15 -1.65 -19.57
C HIS A 376 5.35 -0.34 -19.51
N LYS A 377 6.03 0.82 -19.58
CA LYS A 377 5.41 2.15 -19.45
C LYS A 377 4.23 2.40 -20.39
N SER A 378 4.19 1.77 -21.57
CA SER A 378 3.10 1.96 -22.54
C SER A 378 1.74 1.50 -21.98
N VAL A 379 1.72 0.63 -20.99
CA VAL A 379 0.49 0.21 -20.30
C VAL A 379 -0.11 1.36 -19.47
N LEU A 380 0.74 2.31 -19.05
CA LEU A 380 0.36 3.47 -18.25
C LEU A 380 0.05 4.73 -19.10
N ASP A 381 0.02 4.63 -20.43
CA ASP A 381 -0.11 5.80 -21.34
C ASP A 381 -1.55 6.34 -21.48
N LYS A 382 -2.55 5.73 -20.85
CA LYS A 382 -3.92 6.24 -20.81
C LYS A 382 -4.02 7.48 -19.89
N PRO A 383 -4.93 8.45 -20.17
CA PRO A 383 -5.14 9.61 -19.28
C PRO A 383 -5.52 9.23 -17.85
N GLY A 384 -5.12 10.03 -16.88
CA GLY A 384 -5.29 9.73 -15.45
C GLY A 384 -4.41 8.57 -15.02
N PHE A 385 -4.94 7.67 -14.18
CA PHE A 385 -4.27 6.42 -13.81
C PHE A 385 -4.50 5.29 -14.83
N GLY A 386 -5.28 5.53 -15.89
CA GLY A 386 -5.44 4.58 -16.98
C GLY A 386 -6.42 3.44 -16.71
N VAL A 387 -7.21 3.52 -15.66
CA VAL A 387 -8.22 2.54 -15.24
C VAL A 387 -9.62 3.16 -15.25
N GLU A 388 -10.64 2.30 -15.22
CA GLU A 388 -12.04 2.72 -15.14
C GLU A 388 -12.73 2.09 -13.93
N LEU A 389 -13.69 2.79 -13.35
CA LEU A 389 -14.51 2.29 -12.25
C LEU A 389 -15.56 1.31 -12.77
N ASN A 390 -15.59 0.10 -12.23
CA ASN A 390 -16.65 -0.85 -12.52
C ASN A 390 -17.95 -0.43 -11.86
N ARG A 391 -18.89 0.06 -12.66
CA ARG A 391 -20.21 0.54 -12.21
C ARG A 391 -21.19 -0.59 -11.87
N ASP A 392 -20.86 -1.85 -12.23
CA ASP A 392 -21.68 -3.02 -11.92
C ASP A 392 -21.43 -3.54 -10.49
N CYS A 393 -20.44 -3.02 -9.78
CA CYS A 393 -20.24 -3.30 -8.36
C CYS A 393 -21.38 -2.71 -7.50
N HIS A 394 -21.77 -3.43 -6.46
CA HIS A 394 -22.80 -2.98 -5.50
C HIS A 394 -22.27 -1.89 -4.57
N LEU A 395 -22.03 -0.69 -5.12
CA LEU A 395 -21.53 0.46 -4.38
C LEU A 395 -22.65 1.07 -3.51
N LYS A 396 -22.37 1.27 -2.23
CA LYS A 396 -23.29 1.92 -1.27
C LYS A 396 -22.84 3.36 -1.03
N ARG A 397 -23.75 4.32 -1.13
CA ARG A 397 -23.52 5.74 -0.81
C ARG A 397 -24.36 6.14 0.40
N PRO A 398 -23.88 5.93 1.65
CA PRO A 398 -24.69 6.04 2.85
C PRO A 398 -25.05 7.48 3.24
N TYR A 399 -24.28 8.46 2.75
CA TYR A 399 -24.40 9.86 3.16
C TYR A 399 -24.83 10.81 2.03
N SER A 400 -25.40 10.25 0.93
CA SER A 400 -26.03 11.07 -0.12
C SER A 400 -27.19 11.89 0.47
N HIS A 401 -27.25 13.14 0.09
CA HIS A 401 -28.38 14.04 0.41
C HIS A 401 -29.53 13.84 -0.53
#